data_b1ae65367337d518bff06d92dd5785d4
#
_entry.id   b1ae65367337d518bff06d92dd5785d4
#
_cell.length_a   1.000
_cell.length_b   1.000
_cell.length_c   1.000
_cell.angle_alpha   90.00
_cell.angle_beta   90.00
_cell.angle_gamma   90.00
#
_symmetry.space_group_name_H-M   'P 1'
#
loop_
_entity.id
_entity.type
_entity.pdbx_description
1 polymer ?
#
loop_
_entity_poly.entity_id
_entity_poly.type
_entity_poly.pdbx_seq_one_letter_code
_entity_poly.pdbx_strand_id
1 'polypeptide(L)'
;MNQSGRTMLTRRQWLGRVPTPLLAASFGTGLLGEKDLLGETRKTAAVGADLGARVYNIRNYGAKGDGSAIDTAALQAATDACNRDGGGIVLVPAGTFQIGTVELKSNVTLHIAAAGKLLGSADGKQYHAVDAIPLHGDTTLEDGNWALLYAVNAKKVTIEGPGMIDGQGAQFHSTVRGMPPPSGLGGNRRPYHILCYRCEDFTVRDLSLLDCAYHSIRVIESTRVHMDHIYIHNRVNGNNDGFHFISAEYVTVANCTVKSQDDACAMFGSCKFITITNSSFSTRWSVFRFGGGSAENISISNCLLYQVYGCPIKFQVNSGSVHQNISFSNLILQDVTGPIHIGSGPRPPRENPAALGTSTTSASAPSARPHSGNSTAPAIVRNISFSNIHGTVTTNPAQMTETSLTSDPRPGEGHSCITLNCVGGAVMEDISLDNIHLTFGGGGTAEEAARRELPEIAGEYFMLGPMPAYGLYARNVHGLTLQNVRFQVSTPDLRPALIFDHVEDAAINGLSVQGNVEAESVLRFIDSKQTLLTAARVLTPSSTFLQVEGAGNEEIVIDGGDLSKAATPLVFKYGAIKNSVKLRI
;
A
#
# COMPACT_ATOMS: atom_id res chain seq x y z
N MET A 1 -31.16 -20.39 52.50
CA MET A 1 -31.97 -21.45 51.84
C MET A 1 -31.92 -21.17 50.33
N ASN A 2 -31.58 -22.22 49.59
CA ASN A 2 -31.46 -22.35 48.13
C ASN A 2 -30.36 -21.56 47.39
N GLN A 3 -29.23 -22.25 47.31
CA GLN A 3 -28.24 -22.07 46.26
C GLN A 3 -28.68 -22.90 45.03
N SER A 4 -28.82 -22.27 43.87
CA SER A 4 -28.95 -22.97 42.60
C SER A 4 -27.56 -23.02 41.92
N GLY A 5 -26.91 -24.16 42.02
CA GLY A 5 -25.66 -24.44 41.32
C GLY A 5 -25.86 -24.53 39.81
N ARG A 6 -25.20 -23.71 39.05
CA ARG A 6 -25.02 -23.88 37.60
C ARG A 6 -23.80 -24.76 37.34
N THR A 7 -24.04 -26.02 36.95
CA THR A 7 -22.99 -26.92 36.49
C THR A 7 -22.54 -26.54 35.09
N MET A 8 -21.27 -26.15 34.93
CA MET A 8 -20.67 -25.92 33.61
C MET A 8 -20.40 -27.28 32.94
N LEU A 9 -20.94 -27.48 31.76
CA LEU A 9 -20.69 -28.64 30.93
C LEU A 9 -19.29 -28.58 30.32
N THR A 10 -18.54 -29.67 30.35
CA THR A 10 -17.23 -29.78 29.73
C THR A 10 -17.34 -29.84 28.19
N ARG A 11 -16.25 -29.45 27.51
CA ARG A 11 -16.16 -29.42 26.02
C ARG A 11 -16.57 -30.73 25.33
N ARG A 12 -16.42 -31.87 26.01
CA ARG A 12 -16.80 -33.20 25.52
C ARG A 12 -18.31 -33.47 25.59
N GLN A 13 -19.02 -32.81 26.49
CA GLN A 13 -20.47 -32.96 26.67
C GLN A 13 -21.27 -32.06 25.72
N TRP A 14 -20.63 -31.01 25.20
CA TRP A 14 -21.25 -30.10 24.22
C TRP A 14 -21.31 -30.71 22.80
N LEU A 15 -20.30 -31.52 22.40
CA LEU A 15 -20.23 -32.15 21.09
C LEU A 15 -21.20 -33.32 20.88
N GLY A 16 -21.85 -33.81 21.94
CA GLY A 16 -22.82 -34.93 21.88
C GLY A 16 -24.28 -34.51 21.59
N ARG A 17 -24.57 -33.22 21.36
CA ARG A 17 -25.96 -32.73 21.20
C ARG A 17 -26.23 -32.01 19.87
N VAL A 18 -25.54 -32.33 18.81
CA VAL A 18 -25.87 -31.84 17.45
C VAL A 18 -26.73 -32.91 16.77
N PRO A 19 -27.99 -32.67 16.42
CA PRO A 19 -28.81 -33.65 15.70
C PRO A 19 -28.29 -33.78 14.25
N THR A 20 -27.96 -35.00 13.89
CA THR A 20 -27.65 -35.41 12.52
C THR A 20 -28.95 -35.53 11.73
N PRO A 21 -29.12 -34.91 10.57
CA PRO A 21 -30.27 -35.20 9.70
C PRO A 21 -30.05 -36.54 9.01
N LEU A 22 -30.93 -37.49 9.29
CA LEU A 22 -31.06 -38.74 8.55
C LEU A 22 -31.59 -38.48 7.14
N LEU A 23 -30.81 -38.75 6.13
CA LEU A 23 -31.30 -38.96 4.76
C LEU A 23 -31.80 -40.39 4.63
N ALA A 24 -33.12 -40.58 4.58
CA ALA A 24 -33.73 -41.83 4.22
C ALA A 24 -33.85 -41.91 2.70
N ALA A 25 -33.07 -42.78 2.08
CA ALA A 25 -33.27 -43.18 0.68
C ALA A 25 -34.33 -44.32 0.63
N SER A 26 -35.49 -44.06 0.08
CA SER A 26 -36.48 -45.06 -0.21
C SER A 26 -36.27 -45.62 -1.62
N PHE A 27 -35.88 -46.89 -1.70
CA PHE A 27 -35.98 -47.70 -2.92
C PHE A 27 -37.40 -48.23 -3.06
N GLY A 28 -38.09 -47.83 -4.13
CA GLY A 28 -39.37 -48.41 -4.54
C GLY A 28 -39.21 -49.17 -5.85
N THR A 29 -39.28 -50.48 -5.77
CA THR A 29 -39.46 -51.38 -6.92
C THR A 29 -40.92 -51.48 -7.24
N GLY A 30 -41.26 -51.22 -8.50
CA GLY A 30 -42.59 -51.45 -9.05
C GLY A 30 -42.53 -51.79 -10.54
N LEU A 31 -42.79 -53.03 -10.86
CA LEU A 31 -42.88 -53.60 -12.22
C LEU A 31 -44.28 -53.40 -12.85
N LEU A 32 -44.24 -53.27 -14.19
CA LEU A 32 -45.28 -53.66 -15.18
C LEU A 32 -46.32 -52.62 -15.63
N GLY A 33 -46.37 -52.46 -16.99
CA GLY A 33 -47.55 -52.04 -17.72
C GLY A 33 -47.24 -51.31 -19.03
N GLU A 34 -47.05 -52.08 -20.13
CA GLU A 34 -47.11 -51.59 -21.51
C GLU A 34 -48.45 -50.92 -21.84
N LYS A 35 -48.43 -49.81 -22.54
CA LYS A 35 -49.18 -49.57 -23.79
C LYS A 35 -48.93 -48.23 -24.44
N ASP A 36 -48.65 -48.29 -25.72
CA ASP A 36 -48.48 -47.23 -26.69
C ASP A 36 -49.61 -46.20 -26.70
N LEU A 37 -49.17 -44.90 -26.80
CA LEU A 37 -49.91 -43.91 -27.55
C LEU A 37 -48.90 -42.87 -28.09
N LEU A 38 -48.82 -42.85 -29.42
CA LEU A 38 -48.13 -41.89 -30.25
C LEU A 38 -48.54 -40.46 -29.85
N GLY A 39 -47.62 -39.68 -29.36
CA GLY A 39 -47.77 -38.24 -29.10
C GLY A 39 -46.41 -37.59 -29.10
N GLU A 40 -46.25 -36.70 -30.03
CA GLU A 40 -45.14 -35.79 -30.32
C GLU A 40 -44.08 -35.67 -29.20
N THR A 41 -42.91 -36.19 -29.47
CA THR A 41 -41.70 -35.87 -28.68
C THR A 41 -41.42 -34.37 -28.82
N ARG A 42 -42.04 -33.57 -27.95
CA ARG A 42 -41.39 -32.33 -27.51
C ARG A 42 -40.02 -32.75 -26.98
N LYS A 43 -38.99 -32.42 -27.73
CA LYS A 43 -37.63 -32.32 -27.18
C LYS A 43 -37.73 -31.27 -26.10
N THR A 44 -38.08 -31.66 -24.88
CA THR A 44 -37.66 -30.92 -23.70
C THR A 44 -36.14 -30.96 -23.76
N ALA A 45 -35.56 -29.87 -24.21
CA ALA A 45 -34.15 -29.63 -23.96
C ALA A 45 -33.95 -29.95 -22.49
N ALA A 46 -33.16 -30.96 -22.21
CA ALA A 46 -32.72 -31.24 -20.89
C ALA A 46 -32.02 -29.98 -20.38
N VAL A 47 -32.77 -29.19 -19.59
CA VAL A 47 -32.19 -28.21 -18.71
C VAL A 47 -31.55 -29.05 -17.61
N GLY A 48 -30.64 -29.88 -18.02
CA GLY A 48 -29.87 -30.77 -17.20
C GLY A 48 -28.47 -30.20 -17.10
N ALA A 49 -28.20 -29.79 -15.96
CA ALA A 49 -27.05 -30.36 -15.24
C ALA A 49 -25.68 -30.12 -15.85
N ASP A 50 -25.46 -29.16 -16.71
CA ASP A 50 -24.14 -28.61 -16.96
C ASP A 50 -24.02 -27.24 -16.25
N LEU A 51 -24.32 -27.28 -14.96
CA LEU A 51 -23.99 -26.21 -14.02
C LEU A 51 -22.49 -26.19 -13.86
N GLY A 52 -21.79 -25.81 -14.90
CA GLY A 52 -20.47 -25.54 -14.50
C GLY A 52 -19.42 -25.52 -15.52
N ALA A 53 -19.54 -25.85 -16.71
CA ALA A 53 -18.34 -25.60 -17.45
C ALA A 53 -18.51 -25.44 -18.94
N ARG A 54 -18.95 -24.30 -19.32
CA ARG A 54 -18.57 -23.84 -20.65
C ARG A 54 -17.11 -23.46 -20.61
N VAL A 55 -16.25 -24.35 -21.08
CA VAL A 55 -14.80 -24.14 -21.16
C VAL A 55 -14.42 -23.82 -22.60
N TYR A 56 -13.85 -22.64 -22.78
CA TYR A 56 -13.35 -22.14 -24.06
C TYR A 56 -11.81 -22.23 -24.06
N ASN A 57 -11.29 -23.39 -24.48
CA ASN A 57 -9.84 -23.59 -24.57
C ASN A 57 -9.28 -22.78 -25.75
N ILE A 58 -8.35 -21.88 -25.51
CA ILE A 58 -7.78 -20.98 -26.54
C ILE A 58 -7.15 -21.74 -27.72
N ARG A 59 -6.66 -22.98 -27.48
CA ARG A 59 -6.17 -23.82 -28.59
C ARG A 59 -7.23 -24.16 -29.63
N ASN A 60 -8.49 -24.28 -29.22
CA ASN A 60 -9.61 -24.51 -30.13
C ASN A 60 -9.90 -23.29 -31.02
N TYR A 61 -9.35 -22.13 -30.69
CA TYR A 61 -9.43 -20.88 -31.44
C TYR A 61 -8.14 -20.56 -32.20
N GLY A 62 -7.20 -21.52 -32.25
CA GLY A 62 -5.99 -21.43 -33.05
C GLY A 62 -4.72 -21.03 -32.30
N ALA A 63 -4.77 -20.87 -30.96
CA ALA A 63 -3.58 -20.57 -30.18
C ALA A 63 -2.54 -21.70 -30.28
N LYS A 64 -1.27 -21.32 -30.48
CA LYS A 64 -0.15 -22.25 -30.61
C LYS A 64 0.48 -22.59 -29.27
N GLY A 65 0.74 -21.59 -28.44
CA GLY A 65 1.35 -21.77 -27.14
C GLY A 65 2.79 -22.30 -27.20
N ASP A 66 3.52 -21.92 -28.24
CA ASP A 66 4.93 -22.33 -28.51
C ASP A 66 5.94 -21.27 -28.08
N GLY A 67 5.48 -20.15 -27.51
CA GLY A 67 6.31 -19.03 -27.04
C GLY A 67 6.82 -18.08 -28.15
N SER A 68 6.43 -18.33 -29.41
CA SER A 68 6.89 -17.52 -30.55
C SER A 68 5.74 -16.98 -31.42
N ALA A 69 4.70 -17.76 -31.61
CA ALA A 69 3.51 -17.32 -32.35
C ALA A 69 2.69 -16.31 -31.50
N ILE A 70 2.16 -15.30 -32.18
CA ILE A 70 1.26 -14.33 -31.54
C ILE A 70 -0.14 -14.95 -31.42
N ASP A 71 -0.57 -15.20 -30.20
CA ASP A 71 -1.83 -15.88 -29.87
C ASP A 71 -2.95 -14.89 -29.45
N THR A 72 -2.74 -13.58 -29.58
CA THR A 72 -3.69 -12.52 -29.18
C THR A 72 -5.07 -12.74 -29.76
N ALA A 73 -5.17 -12.98 -31.08
CA ALA A 73 -6.45 -13.16 -31.76
C ALA A 73 -7.19 -14.40 -31.26
N ALA A 74 -6.49 -15.49 -30.97
CA ALA A 74 -7.08 -16.72 -30.46
C ALA A 74 -7.63 -16.55 -29.03
N LEU A 75 -6.90 -15.87 -28.16
CA LEU A 75 -7.36 -15.57 -26.81
C LEU A 75 -8.56 -14.61 -26.85
N GLN A 76 -8.53 -13.58 -27.70
CA GLN A 76 -9.66 -12.66 -27.87
C GLN A 76 -10.90 -13.38 -28.39
N ALA A 77 -10.76 -14.23 -29.41
CA ALA A 77 -11.89 -14.99 -29.98
C ALA A 77 -12.54 -15.94 -28.96
N ALA A 78 -11.73 -16.60 -28.11
CA ALA A 78 -12.24 -17.42 -27.01
C ALA A 78 -13.01 -16.59 -25.98
N THR A 79 -12.47 -15.41 -25.60
CA THR A 79 -13.10 -14.45 -24.68
C THR A 79 -14.43 -13.93 -25.25
N ASP A 80 -14.46 -13.57 -26.52
CA ASP A 80 -15.66 -13.08 -27.21
C ASP A 80 -16.73 -14.16 -27.30
N ALA A 81 -16.36 -15.40 -27.61
CA ALA A 81 -17.26 -16.52 -27.61
C ALA A 81 -17.86 -16.80 -26.23
N CYS A 82 -17.01 -16.84 -25.21
CA CYS A 82 -17.42 -17.02 -23.81
C CYS A 82 -18.45 -15.95 -23.39
N ASN A 83 -18.14 -14.67 -23.63
CA ASN A 83 -19.04 -13.56 -23.29
C ASN A 83 -20.36 -13.63 -24.06
N ARG A 84 -20.33 -13.88 -25.38
CA ARG A 84 -21.52 -14.00 -26.25
C ARG A 84 -22.46 -15.11 -25.79
N ASP A 85 -21.92 -16.21 -25.31
CA ASP A 85 -22.69 -17.35 -24.81
C ASP A 85 -23.17 -17.18 -23.36
N GLY A 86 -22.99 -15.98 -22.77
CA GLY A 86 -23.46 -15.61 -21.43
C GLY A 86 -22.48 -15.87 -20.32
N GLY A 87 -21.24 -16.27 -20.62
CA GLY A 87 -20.15 -16.45 -19.64
C GLY A 87 -19.66 -17.90 -19.52
N GLY A 88 -18.55 -18.08 -18.85
CA GLY A 88 -17.87 -19.36 -18.66
C GLY A 88 -16.39 -19.19 -18.37
N ILE A 89 -15.60 -20.22 -18.64
CA ILE A 89 -14.17 -20.27 -18.39
C ILE A 89 -13.40 -20.22 -19.72
N VAL A 90 -12.58 -19.19 -19.91
CA VAL A 90 -11.57 -19.15 -20.98
C VAL A 90 -10.31 -19.81 -20.42
N LEU A 91 -9.94 -20.96 -20.96
CA LEU A 91 -8.82 -21.77 -20.49
C LEU A 91 -7.56 -21.48 -21.30
N VAL A 92 -6.52 -21.01 -20.58
CA VAL A 92 -5.14 -20.99 -21.05
C VAL A 92 -4.46 -22.27 -20.54
N PRO A 93 -4.31 -23.31 -21.39
CA PRO A 93 -3.75 -24.59 -20.98
C PRO A 93 -2.23 -24.53 -20.85
N ALA A 94 -1.57 -25.67 -20.60
CA ALA A 94 -0.11 -25.77 -20.62
C ALA A 94 0.48 -25.25 -21.93
N GLY A 95 1.50 -24.40 -21.85
CA GLY A 95 2.18 -23.75 -22.97
C GLY A 95 2.52 -22.29 -22.70
N THR A 96 3.31 -21.69 -23.58
CA THR A 96 3.66 -20.25 -23.52
C THR A 96 2.96 -19.53 -24.68
N PHE A 97 1.98 -18.71 -24.34
CA PHE A 97 1.15 -18.00 -25.33
C PHE A 97 1.57 -16.53 -25.37
N GLN A 98 2.19 -16.13 -26.48
CA GLN A 98 2.63 -14.75 -26.66
C GLN A 98 1.44 -13.88 -27.08
N ILE A 99 1.19 -12.80 -26.32
CA ILE A 99 0.04 -11.92 -26.54
C ILE A 99 0.43 -10.45 -26.57
N GLY A 100 -0.35 -9.65 -27.26
CA GLY A 100 -0.46 -8.21 -27.10
C GLY A 100 -1.64 -7.85 -26.21
N THR A 101 -2.39 -6.80 -26.60
CA THR A 101 -3.55 -6.33 -25.83
C THR A 101 -4.79 -7.19 -26.07
N VAL A 102 -5.44 -7.64 -24.98
CA VAL A 102 -6.68 -8.46 -24.98
C VAL A 102 -7.72 -7.84 -24.06
N GLU A 103 -8.95 -7.72 -24.54
CA GLU A 103 -10.10 -7.26 -23.78
C GLU A 103 -10.80 -8.43 -23.07
N LEU A 104 -10.98 -8.31 -21.75
CA LEU A 104 -11.82 -9.19 -20.95
C LEU A 104 -13.23 -8.59 -20.82
N LYS A 105 -14.26 -9.42 -20.94
CA LYS A 105 -15.65 -9.00 -20.96
C LYS A 105 -16.44 -9.55 -19.78
N SER A 106 -17.64 -9.03 -19.57
CA SER A 106 -18.49 -9.44 -18.45
C SER A 106 -18.75 -10.95 -18.42
N ASN A 107 -18.84 -11.51 -17.22
CA ASN A 107 -19.10 -12.93 -16.94
C ASN A 107 -18.02 -13.91 -17.46
N VAL A 108 -16.80 -13.43 -17.70
CA VAL A 108 -15.68 -14.26 -18.16
C VAL A 108 -14.74 -14.56 -17.00
N THR A 109 -14.42 -15.83 -16.81
CA THR A 109 -13.30 -16.28 -15.98
C THR A 109 -12.16 -16.68 -16.91
N LEU A 110 -11.03 -15.95 -16.86
CA LEU A 110 -9.78 -16.32 -17.51
C LEU A 110 -9.00 -17.21 -16.54
N HIS A 111 -8.91 -18.50 -16.86
CA HIS A 111 -8.17 -19.48 -16.06
C HIS A 111 -6.84 -19.84 -16.72
N ILE A 112 -5.74 -19.57 -16.04
CA ILE A 112 -4.38 -19.90 -16.51
C ILE A 112 -3.91 -21.14 -15.74
N ALA A 113 -3.79 -22.28 -16.43
CA ALA A 113 -3.38 -23.54 -15.83
C ALA A 113 -1.95 -23.48 -15.27
N ALA A 114 -1.58 -24.37 -14.36
CA ALA A 114 -0.26 -24.37 -13.67
C ALA A 114 0.96 -24.30 -14.61
N ALA A 115 0.90 -24.97 -15.75
CA ALA A 115 1.94 -24.92 -16.79
C ALA A 115 1.58 -23.95 -17.94
N GLY A 116 0.57 -23.11 -17.76
CA GLY A 116 0.15 -22.06 -18.68
C GLY A 116 0.88 -20.76 -18.40
N LYS A 117 1.33 -20.09 -19.45
CA LYS A 117 1.98 -18.80 -19.38
C LYS A 117 1.43 -17.87 -20.46
N LEU A 118 0.93 -16.71 -20.06
CA LEU A 118 0.72 -15.58 -20.96
C LEU A 118 2.02 -14.76 -20.98
N LEU A 119 2.61 -14.63 -22.15
CA LEU A 119 3.85 -13.91 -22.39
C LEU A 119 3.54 -12.62 -23.16
N GLY A 120 3.78 -11.46 -22.56
CA GLY A 120 3.63 -10.19 -23.25
C GLY A 120 4.59 -10.10 -24.44
N SER A 121 4.11 -9.63 -25.59
CA SER A 121 4.99 -9.45 -26.76
C SER A 121 6.08 -8.42 -26.50
N ALA A 122 7.29 -8.70 -26.94
CA ALA A 122 8.38 -7.73 -26.93
C ALA A 122 8.23 -6.67 -28.04
N ASP A 123 7.36 -6.88 -29.02
CA ASP A 123 7.07 -5.93 -30.10
C ASP A 123 5.92 -4.99 -29.68
N GLY A 124 6.21 -3.72 -29.52
CA GLY A 124 5.25 -2.69 -29.14
C GLY A 124 4.08 -2.52 -30.11
N LYS A 125 4.20 -2.98 -31.36
CA LYS A 125 3.12 -2.95 -32.35
C LYS A 125 1.97 -3.90 -32.03
N GLN A 126 2.19 -4.86 -31.13
CA GLN A 126 1.15 -5.80 -30.67
C GLN A 126 0.21 -5.17 -29.63
N TYR A 127 0.47 -3.96 -29.22
CA TYR A 127 -0.34 -3.24 -28.22
C TYR A 127 -1.02 -2.03 -28.82
N HIS A 128 -2.13 -1.66 -28.20
CA HIS A 128 -2.82 -0.41 -28.47
C HIS A 128 -3.29 0.25 -27.16
N ALA A 129 -3.51 1.55 -27.21
CA ALA A 129 -4.08 2.29 -26.09
C ALA A 129 -5.56 1.89 -25.89
N VAL A 130 -6.02 1.88 -24.64
CA VAL A 130 -7.42 1.66 -24.29
C VAL A 130 -8.13 3.02 -24.31
N ASP A 131 -8.64 3.42 -25.47
CA ASP A 131 -9.20 4.74 -25.72
C ASP A 131 -10.48 5.06 -24.92
N ALA A 132 -11.15 4.04 -24.39
CA ALA A 132 -12.33 4.19 -23.55
C ALA A 132 -12.03 4.83 -22.18
N ILE A 133 -10.77 4.89 -21.77
CA ILE A 133 -10.34 5.46 -20.50
C ILE A 133 -9.86 6.89 -20.75
N PRO A 134 -10.47 7.89 -20.12
CA PRO A 134 -10.06 9.28 -20.31
C PRO A 134 -8.62 9.51 -19.84
N LEU A 135 -7.86 10.29 -20.58
CA LEU A 135 -6.48 10.65 -20.27
C LEU A 135 -6.34 11.86 -19.32
N HIS A 136 -7.45 12.42 -18.85
CA HIS A 136 -7.48 13.65 -18.07
C HIS A 136 -8.20 13.45 -16.73
N GLY A 137 -7.72 14.14 -15.69
CA GLY A 137 -8.29 14.15 -14.35
C GLY A 137 -7.46 13.36 -13.35
N ASP A 138 -8.03 13.13 -12.17
CA ASP A 138 -7.36 12.39 -11.08
C ASP A 138 -7.21 10.90 -11.37
N THR A 139 -7.88 10.40 -12.40
CA THR A 139 -8.01 8.99 -12.72
C THR A 139 -6.93 8.46 -13.63
N THR A 140 -6.15 9.33 -14.28
CA THR A 140 -5.19 8.86 -15.28
C THR A 140 -3.80 9.44 -15.10
N LEU A 141 -2.81 8.59 -15.26
CA LEU A 141 -1.50 9.02 -15.69
C LEU A 141 -1.58 9.25 -17.20
N GLU A 142 -0.92 10.27 -17.72
CA GLU A 142 -0.92 10.63 -19.16
C GLU A 142 -0.12 9.60 -20.00
N ASP A 143 -0.50 8.33 -19.94
CA ASP A 143 0.30 7.21 -20.45
C ASP A 143 -0.38 6.39 -21.54
N GLY A 144 -1.58 6.80 -21.97
CA GLY A 144 -2.31 6.10 -23.02
C GLY A 144 -2.97 4.79 -22.60
N ASN A 145 -2.92 4.44 -21.31
CA ASN A 145 -3.58 3.25 -20.76
C ASN A 145 -3.30 1.97 -21.56
N TRP A 146 -2.04 1.61 -21.75
CA TRP A 146 -1.61 0.41 -22.44
C TRP A 146 -1.64 -0.80 -21.51
N ALA A 147 -2.14 -1.95 -21.98
CA ALA A 147 -2.21 -3.14 -21.13
C ALA A 147 -2.10 -4.45 -21.93
N LEU A 148 -1.69 -5.53 -21.26
CA LEU A 148 -1.82 -6.90 -21.76
C LEU A 148 -3.27 -7.35 -21.69
N LEU A 149 -3.85 -7.30 -20.50
CA LEU A 149 -5.25 -7.62 -20.25
C LEU A 149 -5.98 -6.38 -19.75
N TYR A 150 -7.11 -6.07 -20.32
CA TYR A 150 -7.94 -4.99 -19.81
C TYR A 150 -9.42 -5.33 -19.76
N ALA A 151 -10.14 -4.66 -18.89
CA ALA A 151 -11.59 -4.72 -18.80
C ALA A 151 -12.17 -3.31 -18.62
N VAL A 152 -13.18 -2.96 -19.38
CA VAL A 152 -13.86 -1.65 -19.32
C VAL A 152 -15.36 -1.85 -19.18
N ASN A 153 -15.97 -1.18 -18.17
CA ASN A 153 -17.40 -1.28 -17.88
C ASN A 153 -17.91 -2.73 -17.72
N ALA A 154 -17.03 -3.66 -17.36
CA ALA A 154 -17.33 -5.08 -17.26
C ALA A 154 -17.76 -5.49 -15.84
N LYS A 155 -18.60 -6.52 -15.77
CA LYS A 155 -19.08 -7.07 -14.49
C LYS A 155 -18.74 -8.55 -14.38
N LYS A 156 -18.38 -8.98 -13.15
CA LYS A 156 -18.09 -10.38 -12.83
C LYS A 156 -16.98 -10.95 -13.72
N VAL A 157 -15.83 -10.29 -13.71
CA VAL A 157 -14.63 -10.75 -14.41
C VAL A 157 -13.68 -11.36 -13.38
N THR A 158 -13.20 -12.56 -13.69
CA THR A 158 -12.18 -13.22 -12.85
C THR A 158 -10.97 -13.57 -13.71
N ILE A 159 -9.77 -13.29 -13.18
CA ILE A 159 -8.50 -13.77 -13.71
C ILE A 159 -7.89 -14.64 -12.62
N GLU A 160 -7.65 -15.92 -12.92
CA GLU A 160 -7.24 -16.86 -11.88
C GLU A 160 -6.36 -18.00 -12.40
N GLY A 161 -5.91 -18.81 -11.46
CA GLY A 161 -5.21 -20.07 -11.73
C GLY A 161 -3.73 -20.03 -11.40
N PRO A 162 -3.09 -21.19 -11.16
CA PRO A 162 -1.72 -21.28 -10.68
C PRO A 162 -0.65 -21.01 -11.78
N GLY A 163 -1.06 -20.48 -12.94
CA GLY A 163 -0.16 -20.09 -14.01
C GLY A 163 0.47 -18.72 -13.81
N MET A 164 0.98 -18.14 -14.89
CA MET A 164 1.68 -16.86 -14.81
C MET A 164 1.40 -15.93 -15.98
N ILE A 165 1.56 -14.64 -15.73
CA ILE A 165 1.64 -13.58 -16.74
C ILE A 165 3.01 -12.94 -16.63
N ASP A 166 3.77 -12.94 -17.70
CA ASP A 166 5.10 -12.32 -17.80
C ASP A 166 5.03 -11.18 -18.81
N GLY A 167 5.28 -9.96 -18.34
CA GLY A 167 5.16 -8.76 -19.17
C GLY A 167 6.37 -8.49 -20.07
N GLN A 168 7.46 -9.24 -19.96
CA GLN A 168 8.74 -8.96 -20.65
C GLN A 168 9.18 -7.49 -20.49
N GLY A 169 8.95 -6.90 -19.32
CA GLY A 169 9.09 -5.48 -19.06
C GLY A 169 10.45 -4.89 -19.39
N ALA A 170 11.51 -5.67 -19.30
CA ALA A 170 12.85 -5.24 -19.68
C ALA A 170 12.94 -4.78 -21.15
N GLN A 171 12.06 -5.26 -22.04
CA GLN A 171 12.01 -4.84 -23.44
C GLN A 171 11.46 -3.42 -23.63
N PHE A 172 10.83 -2.88 -22.59
CA PHE A 172 10.24 -1.54 -22.59
C PHE A 172 11.12 -0.50 -21.88
N HIS A 173 12.32 -0.88 -21.51
CA HIS A 173 13.32 0.00 -20.89
C HIS A 173 14.51 0.18 -21.83
N SER A 174 14.94 1.43 -22.03
CA SER A 174 16.19 1.69 -22.76
C SER A 174 17.35 1.76 -21.77
N THR A 175 18.35 0.92 -21.96
CA THR A 175 19.61 0.96 -21.21
C THR A 175 20.57 2.03 -21.71
N VAL A 176 20.28 2.63 -22.89
CA VAL A 176 21.10 3.66 -23.51
C VAL A 176 20.32 4.98 -23.54
N ARG A 177 20.90 6.01 -22.94
CA ARG A 177 20.28 7.34 -22.89
C ARG A 177 20.01 7.88 -24.31
N GLY A 178 18.76 8.30 -24.57
CA GLY A 178 18.33 8.85 -25.84
C GLY A 178 17.98 7.84 -26.93
N MET A 179 18.15 6.55 -26.67
CA MET A 179 17.70 5.49 -27.58
C MET A 179 16.30 5.01 -27.19
N PRO A 180 15.45 4.66 -28.16
CA PRO A 180 14.18 4.00 -27.86
C PRO A 180 14.42 2.59 -27.25
N PRO A 181 13.47 2.10 -26.41
CA PRO A 181 13.56 0.74 -25.92
C PRO A 181 13.40 -0.30 -27.05
N PRO A 182 13.85 -1.55 -26.86
CA PRO A 182 13.76 -2.61 -27.88
C PRO A 182 12.35 -2.79 -28.45
N SER A 183 11.32 -2.67 -27.62
CA SER A 183 9.91 -2.78 -28.03
C SER A 183 9.41 -1.65 -28.94
N GLY A 184 10.13 -0.51 -29.01
CA GLY A 184 9.66 0.71 -29.67
C GLY A 184 8.65 1.52 -28.85
N LEU A 185 8.14 1.01 -27.72
CA LEU A 185 7.26 1.69 -26.79
C LEU A 185 8.01 2.07 -25.52
N GLY A 186 8.15 3.34 -25.24
CA GLY A 186 8.83 3.86 -24.05
C GLY A 186 8.07 5.01 -23.38
N GLY A 187 8.67 5.54 -22.32
CA GLY A 187 8.03 6.57 -21.51
C GLY A 187 6.79 6.02 -20.81
N ASN A 188 5.67 6.67 -21.00
CA ASN A 188 4.39 6.28 -20.42
C ASN A 188 3.56 5.30 -21.28
N ARG A 189 4.07 4.87 -22.44
CA ARG A 189 3.40 3.91 -23.32
C ARG A 189 3.83 2.46 -23.04
N ARG A 190 4.03 2.14 -21.78
CA ARG A 190 4.41 0.80 -21.31
C ARG A 190 3.18 0.04 -20.85
N PRO A 191 2.95 -1.21 -21.29
CA PRO A 191 1.76 -1.95 -20.92
C PRO A 191 1.75 -2.38 -19.45
N TYR A 192 0.58 -2.27 -18.81
CA TYR A 192 0.25 -2.92 -17.54
C TYR A 192 0.05 -4.42 -17.76
N HIS A 193 0.18 -5.25 -16.72
CA HIS A 193 -0.34 -6.63 -16.83
C HIS A 193 -1.86 -6.61 -16.94
N ILE A 194 -2.52 -5.93 -16.01
CA ILE A 194 -3.98 -5.92 -15.89
C ILE A 194 -4.45 -4.47 -15.66
N LEU A 195 -5.39 -4.03 -16.47
CA LEU A 195 -6.04 -2.72 -16.38
C LEU A 195 -7.56 -2.88 -16.28
N CYS A 196 -8.14 -2.34 -15.23
CA CYS A 196 -9.57 -2.42 -14.94
C CYS A 196 -10.15 -1.00 -14.81
N TYR A 197 -11.17 -0.67 -15.61
CA TYR A 197 -11.82 0.64 -15.57
C TYR A 197 -13.34 0.50 -15.48
N ARG A 198 -13.95 1.10 -14.45
CA ARG A 198 -15.39 1.07 -14.18
C ARG A 198 -15.96 -0.35 -14.16
N CYS A 199 -15.22 -1.27 -13.58
CA CYS A 199 -15.66 -2.65 -13.42
C CYS A 199 -16.35 -2.87 -12.07
N GLU A 200 -17.18 -3.90 -12.03
CA GLU A 200 -17.94 -4.32 -10.86
C GLU A 200 -17.76 -5.83 -10.64
N ASP A 201 -17.45 -6.26 -9.41
CA ASP A 201 -17.13 -7.67 -9.09
C ASP A 201 -15.92 -8.20 -9.91
N PHE A 202 -14.78 -7.50 -9.78
CA PHE A 202 -13.55 -7.87 -10.46
C PHE A 202 -12.61 -8.63 -9.52
N THR A 203 -12.18 -9.82 -9.91
CA THR A 203 -11.34 -10.69 -9.08
C THR A 203 -10.06 -11.09 -9.80
N VAL A 204 -8.91 -11.00 -9.10
CA VAL A 204 -7.64 -11.62 -9.52
C VAL A 204 -7.16 -12.50 -8.38
N ARG A 205 -6.85 -13.77 -8.65
CA ARG A 205 -6.41 -14.69 -7.61
C ARG A 205 -5.54 -15.83 -8.10
N ASP A 206 -4.75 -16.38 -7.17
CA ASP A 206 -3.94 -17.60 -7.37
C ASP A 206 -2.94 -17.50 -8.52
N LEU A 207 -2.36 -16.32 -8.79
CA LEU A 207 -1.64 -16.02 -10.00
C LEU A 207 -0.24 -15.45 -9.71
N SER A 208 0.71 -15.72 -10.60
CA SER A 208 2.02 -15.07 -10.62
C SER A 208 2.10 -14.01 -11.72
N LEU A 209 2.49 -12.79 -11.35
CA LEU A 209 2.67 -11.65 -12.25
C LEU A 209 4.16 -11.26 -12.24
N LEU A 210 4.82 -11.40 -13.38
CA LEU A 210 6.28 -11.23 -13.49
C LEU A 210 6.62 -10.12 -14.49
N ASP A 211 7.59 -9.31 -14.12
CA ASP A 211 8.32 -8.40 -15.01
C ASP A 211 7.41 -7.54 -15.90
N CYS A 212 6.51 -6.78 -15.29
CA CYS A 212 5.65 -5.84 -16.00
C CYS A 212 6.46 -4.71 -16.65
N ALA A 213 5.99 -4.20 -17.75
CA ALA A 213 6.60 -3.02 -18.33
C ALA A 213 6.30 -1.73 -17.53
N TYR A 214 5.18 -1.71 -16.79
CA TYR A 214 4.75 -0.58 -15.97
C TYR A 214 4.17 -1.06 -14.63
N HIS A 215 2.93 -0.68 -14.23
CA HIS A 215 2.28 -1.21 -13.03
C HIS A 215 1.75 -2.64 -13.27
N SER A 216 1.79 -3.51 -12.26
CA SER A 216 1.26 -4.86 -12.43
C SER A 216 -0.26 -4.88 -12.55
N ILE A 217 -0.97 -4.30 -11.58
CA ILE A 217 -2.44 -4.24 -11.61
C ILE A 217 -2.87 -2.80 -11.38
N ARG A 218 -3.61 -2.25 -12.34
CA ARG A 218 -4.19 -0.92 -12.23
C ARG A 218 -5.71 -1.00 -12.26
N VAL A 219 -6.35 -0.45 -11.24
CA VAL A 219 -7.80 -0.44 -11.03
C VAL A 219 -8.28 0.99 -10.93
N ILE A 220 -9.18 1.38 -11.83
CA ILE A 220 -9.67 2.76 -11.93
C ILE A 220 -11.19 2.76 -11.81
N GLU A 221 -11.76 3.61 -10.94
CA GLU A 221 -13.20 3.84 -10.78
C GLU A 221 -14.04 2.53 -10.69
N SER A 222 -13.50 1.51 -10.04
CA SER A 222 -14.10 0.18 -9.99
C SER A 222 -14.53 -0.17 -8.57
N THR A 223 -15.51 -1.05 -8.45
CA THR A 223 -16.11 -1.41 -7.16
C THR A 223 -16.22 -2.92 -6.96
N ARG A 224 -16.13 -3.39 -5.71
CA ARG A 224 -16.07 -4.80 -5.31
C ARG A 224 -14.97 -5.56 -6.04
N VAL A 225 -13.73 -5.14 -5.72
CA VAL A 225 -12.51 -5.66 -6.32
C VAL A 225 -11.80 -6.57 -5.32
N HIS A 226 -11.45 -7.78 -5.74
CA HIS A 226 -10.82 -8.78 -4.89
C HIS A 226 -9.48 -9.24 -5.47
N MET A 227 -8.41 -9.08 -4.69
CA MET A 227 -7.06 -9.51 -4.99
C MET A 227 -6.63 -10.51 -3.92
N ASP A 228 -6.44 -11.78 -4.28
CA ASP A 228 -6.13 -12.81 -3.30
C ASP A 228 -5.07 -13.79 -3.79
N HIS A 229 -4.11 -14.13 -2.93
CA HIS A 229 -3.08 -15.12 -3.19
C HIS A 229 -2.29 -14.86 -4.49
N ILE A 230 -1.85 -13.60 -4.67
CA ILE A 230 -1.11 -13.16 -5.86
C ILE A 230 0.39 -13.00 -5.50
N TYR A 231 1.25 -13.55 -6.34
CA TYR A 231 2.68 -13.26 -6.33
C TYR A 231 3.00 -12.22 -7.40
N ILE A 232 3.54 -11.07 -7.01
CA ILE A 232 4.03 -10.03 -7.92
C ILE A 232 5.54 -9.90 -7.76
N HIS A 233 6.26 -10.08 -8.87
CA HIS A 233 7.67 -9.70 -9.00
C HIS A 233 7.79 -8.68 -10.13
N ASN A 234 7.98 -7.41 -9.78
CA ASN A 234 7.97 -6.30 -10.73
C ASN A 234 9.11 -5.32 -10.42
N ARG A 235 10.34 -5.67 -10.87
CA ARG A 235 11.60 -4.96 -10.55
C ARG A 235 12.51 -4.74 -11.76
N VAL A 236 11.93 -4.58 -12.94
CA VAL A 236 12.71 -4.45 -14.19
C VAL A 236 12.70 -3.04 -14.78
N ASN A 237 11.78 -2.18 -14.33
CA ASN A 237 11.67 -0.79 -14.78
C ASN A 237 11.42 0.15 -13.60
N GLY A 238 11.67 1.45 -13.80
CA GLY A 238 11.11 2.50 -12.97
C GLY A 238 9.57 2.51 -13.10
N ASN A 239 8.84 2.95 -12.05
CA ASN A 239 7.39 2.90 -11.95
C ASN A 239 6.82 1.48 -12.11
N ASN A 240 7.55 0.49 -11.63
CA ASN A 240 7.06 -0.88 -11.51
C ASN A 240 6.30 -1.02 -10.18
N ASP A 241 5.07 -0.49 -10.16
CA ASP A 241 4.16 -0.62 -9.04
C ASP A 241 3.60 -2.06 -8.95
N GLY A 242 3.15 -2.44 -7.76
CA GLY A 242 2.38 -3.66 -7.56
C GLY A 242 0.91 -3.44 -7.89
N PHE A 243 0.12 -3.10 -6.87
CA PHE A 243 -1.29 -2.69 -6.99
C PHE A 243 -1.39 -1.17 -7.08
N HIS A 244 -2.19 -0.67 -8.00
CA HIS A 244 -2.43 0.75 -8.16
C HIS A 244 -3.93 1.03 -8.27
N PHE A 245 -4.55 1.51 -7.20
CA PHE A 245 -5.97 1.83 -7.10
C PHE A 245 -6.19 3.32 -7.32
N ILE A 246 -7.15 3.68 -8.16
CA ILE A 246 -7.54 5.06 -8.45
C ILE A 246 -9.06 5.18 -8.33
N SER A 247 -9.56 5.91 -7.36
CA SER A 247 -11.01 6.07 -7.13
C SER A 247 -11.74 4.71 -7.04
N ALA A 248 -11.11 3.73 -6.42
CA ALA A 248 -11.66 2.39 -6.26
C ALA A 248 -12.38 2.25 -4.90
N GLU A 249 -13.46 1.49 -4.87
CA GLU A 249 -14.26 1.27 -3.68
C GLU A 249 -14.51 -0.22 -3.40
N TYR A 250 -14.62 -0.58 -2.12
CA TYR A 250 -14.84 -1.97 -1.67
C TYR A 250 -13.79 -2.93 -2.22
N VAL A 251 -12.51 -2.60 -1.93
CA VAL A 251 -11.36 -3.39 -2.38
C VAL A 251 -10.86 -4.27 -1.24
N THR A 252 -10.58 -5.52 -1.55
CA THR A 252 -9.88 -6.45 -0.64
C THR A 252 -8.60 -6.94 -1.28
N VAL A 253 -7.46 -6.81 -0.55
CA VAL A 253 -6.17 -7.41 -0.91
C VAL A 253 -5.75 -8.34 0.21
N ALA A 254 -5.57 -9.63 -0.07
CA ALA A 254 -5.19 -10.59 0.95
C ALA A 254 -4.20 -11.65 0.44
N ASN A 255 -3.40 -12.18 1.36
CA ASN A 255 -2.50 -13.33 1.11
C ASN A 255 -1.50 -13.12 -0.04
N CYS A 256 -1.13 -11.87 -0.34
CA CYS A 256 -0.29 -11.53 -1.47
C CYS A 256 1.19 -11.39 -1.07
N THR A 257 2.08 -11.67 -2.02
CA THR A 257 3.50 -11.34 -1.92
C THR A 257 3.88 -10.40 -3.05
N VAL A 258 4.37 -9.21 -2.72
CA VAL A 258 4.68 -8.16 -3.70
C VAL A 258 6.13 -7.73 -3.56
N LYS A 259 6.88 -7.88 -4.63
CA LYS A 259 8.23 -7.34 -4.80
C LYS A 259 8.20 -6.35 -5.96
N SER A 260 8.23 -5.07 -5.66
CA SER A 260 8.14 -4.00 -6.66
C SER A 260 9.38 -3.11 -6.65
N GLN A 261 9.55 -2.30 -7.68
CA GLN A 261 10.59 -1.27 -7.75
C GLN A 261 10.05 0.09 -7.33
N ASP A 262 8.76 0.34 -7.56
CA ASP A 262 8.03 1.54 -7.16
C ASP A 262 6.93 1.15 -6.15
N ASP A 263 5.88 1.94 -5.98
CA ASP A 263 4.87 1.75 -4.94
C ASP A 263 4.24 0.34 -4.98
N ALA A 264 4.31 -0.40 -3.88
CA ALA A 264 3.79 -1.78 -3.86
C ALA A 264 2.26 -1.82 -3.82
N CYS A 265 1.63 -0.82 -3.20
CA CYS A 265 0.19 -0.65 -3.15
C CYS A 265 -0.15 0.85 -3.05
N ALA A 266 -0.50 1.44 -4.18
CA ALA A 266 -0.81 2.85 -4.31
C ALA A 266 -2.32 3.10 -4.31
N MET A 267 -2.77 4.16 -3.62
CA MET A 267 -4.15 4.61 -3.52
C MET A 267 -4.22 6.09 -3.89
N PHE A 268 -4.85 6.38 -5.00
CA PHE A 268 -5.01 7.73 -5.56
C PHE A 268 -6.49 8.01 -5.88
N GLY A 269 -6.80 9.24 -6.20
CA GLY A 269 -8.19 9.65 -6.44
C GLY A 269 -9.04 9.54 -5.17
N SER A 270 -10.26 9.04 -5.27
CA SER A 270 -11.18 8.88 -4.13
C SER A 270 -11.34 7.41 -3.75
N CYS A 271 -10.36 6.86 -3.04
CA CYS A 271 -10.38 5.46 -2.57
C CYS A 271 -11.14 5.30 -1.26
N LYS A 272 -12.05 4.32 -1.18
CA LYS A 272 -12.89 4.08 0.02
C LYS A 272 -13.14 2.60 0.29
N PHE A 273 -13.31 2.25 1.58
CA PHE A 273 -13.67 0.90 2.00
C PHE A 273 -12.68 -0.16 1.49
N ILE A 274 -11.39 0.05 1.77
CA ILE A 274 -10.31 -0.84 1.35
C ILE A 274 -9.81 -1.65 2.55
N THR A 275 -9.63 -2.95 2.38
CA THR A 275 -8.96 -3.81 3.35
C THR A 275 -7.75 -4.48 2.72
N ILE A 276 -6.58 -4.42 3.43
CA ILE A 276 -5.35 -5.09 3.02
C ILE A 276 -4.85 -5.92 4.19
N THR A 277 -4.64 -7.22 3.99
CA THR A 277 -4.26 -8.08 5.10
C THR A 277 -3.38 -9.27 4.68
N ASN A 278 -2.71 -9.88 5.67
CA ASN A 278 -1.97 -11.14 5.53
C ASN A 278 -0.98 -11.17 4.35
N SER A 279 -0.32 -10.05 4.07
CA SER A 279 0.50 -9.91 2.86
C SER A 279 1.93 -9.47 3.20
N SER A 280 2.86 -9.75 2.31
CA SER A 280 4.25 -9.34 2.42
C SER A 280 4.67 -8.45 1.27
N PHE A 281 5.42 -7.38 1.60
CA PHE A 281 5.79 -6.35 0.65
C PHE A 281 7.27 -5.99 0.77
N SER A 282 7.92 -5.79 -0.38
CA SER A 282 9.27 -5.27 -0.47
C SER A 282 9.41 -4.38 -1.69
N THR A 283 9.97 -3.18 -1.50
CA THR A 283 10.09 -2.20 -2.59
C THR A 283 11.21 -1.19 -2.36
N ARG A 284 11.75 -0.62 -3.44
CA ARG A 284 12.67 0.54 -3.38
C ARG A 284 11.92 1.85 -3.08
N TRP A 285 10.58 1.86 -3.12
CA TRP A 285 9.76 3.04 -2.91
C TRP A 285 8.80 2.88 -1.74
N SER A 286 7.49 3.08 -1.90
CA SER A 286 6.54 2.99 -0.78
C SER A 286 5.76 1.68 -0.82
N VAL A 287 5.35 1.18 0.35
CA VAL A 287 4.40 0.06 0.37
C VAL A 287 2.97 0.61 0.27
N PHE A 288 2.50 1.30 1.28
CA PHE A 288 1.15 1.89 1.27
C PHE A 288 1.27 3.37 0.96
N ARG A 289 0.98 3.72 -0.28
CA ARG A 289 1.06 5.08 -0.81
C ARG A 289 -0.31 5.72 -0.89
N PHE A 290 -0.54 6.76 -0.11
CA PHE A 290 -1.74 7.59 -0.18
C PHE A 290 -1.37 8.93 -0.82
N GLY A 291 -1.99 9.25 -1.95
CA GLY A 291 -1.66 10.49 -2.63
C GLY A 291 -2.61 10.86 -3.75
N GLY A 292 -2.68 12.14 -4.09
CA GLY A 292 -3.47 12.65 -5.20
C GLY A 292 -4.96 12.36 -5.09
N GLY A 293 -5.65 12.94 -4.10
CA GLY A 293 -7.08 12.76 -3.86
C GLY A 293 -7.40 12.39 -2.42
N SER A 294 -8.57 11.80 -2.16
CA SER A 294 -9.03 11.45 -0.81
C SER A 294 -8.98 9.95 -0.55
N ALA A 295 -8.78 9.57 0.71
CA ALA A 295 -8.77 8.17 1.14
C ALA A 295 -9.54 8.03 2.46
N GLU A 296 -10.53 7.14 2.52
CA GLU A 296 -11.45 7.05 3.65
C GLU A 296 -11.84 5.62 3.99
N ASN A 297 -11.96 5.31 5.28
CA ASN A 297 -12.46 4.03 5.78
C ASN A 297 -11.60 2.84 5.28
N ILE A 298 -10.31 2.87 5.61
CA ILE A 298 -9.32 1.89 5.14
C ILE A 298 -8.71 1.15 6.33
N SER A 299 -8.60 -0.17 6.24
CA SER A 299 -7.96 -1.00 7.25
C SER A 299 -6.84 -1.84 6.64
N ILE A 300 -5.64 -1.73 7.22
CA ILE A 300 -4.43 -2.45 6.79
C ILE A 300 -3.87 -3.21 7.98
N SER A 301 -3.73 -4.53 7.86
CA SER A 301 -3.35 -5.34 9.01
C SER A 301 -2.55 -6.60 8.66
N ASN A 302 -1.83 -7.13 9.67
CA ASN A 302 -1.15 -8.42 9.58
C ASN A 302 -0.17 -8.52 8.40
N CYS A 303 0.62 -7.49 8.13
CA CYS A 303 1.54 -7.46 7.00
C CYS A 303 3.01 -7.42 7.43
N LEU A 304 3.86 -8.04 6.60
CA LEU A 304 5.31 -7.96 6.69
C LEU A 304 5.85 -7.00 5.63
N LEU A 305 6.54 -5.95 6.06
CA LEU A 305 7.15 -4.94 5.20
C LEU A 305 8.67 -5.03 5.39
N TYR A 306 9.39 -5.52 4.39
CA TYR A 306 10.82 -5.80 4.50
C TYR A 306 11.61 -5.21 3.33
N GLN A 307 12.81 -4.72 3.63
CA GLN A 307 13.65 -4.05 2.62
C GLN A 307 12.83 -2.99 1.85
N VAL A 308 12.31 -2.00 2.60
CA VAL A 308 11.54 -0.89 2.03
C VAL A 308 12.33 0.40 2.21
N TYR A 309 12.87 0.93 1.11
CA TYR A 309 13.80 2.07 1.15
C TYR A 309 13.22 3.35 0.54
N GLY A 310 11.94 3.54 0.70
CA GLY A 310 11.24 4.73 0.26
C GLY A 310 10.16 5.22 1.20
N CYS A 311 9.66 4.44 2.07
CA CYS A 311 8.70 4.68 3.14
C CYS A 311 7.60 3.62 3.16
N PRO A 312 7.55 2.75 4.18
CA PRO A 312 6.48 1.76 4.33
C PRO A 312 5.08 2.33 4.27
N ILE A 313 4.81 3.41 4.99
CA ILE A 313 3.49 4.04 5.06
C ILE A 313 3.64 5.52 4.74
N LYS A 314 3.13 5.93 3.59
CA LYS A 314 3.35 7.28 3.05
C LYS A 314 2.05 7.97 2.65
N PHE A 315 1.80 9.11 3.28
CA PHE A 315 0.73 10.03 2.92
C PHE A 315 1.31 11.32 2.33
N GLN A 316 0.80 11.72 1.18
CA GLN A 316 1.00 13.06 0.63
C GLN A 316 -0.36 13.69 0.37
N VAL A 317 -0.82 14.52 1.31
CA VAL A 317 -2.17 15.08 1.31
C VAL A 317 -2.10 16.54 0.90
N ASN A 318 -2.67 16.85 -0.25
CA ASN A 318 -2.65 18.21 -0.81
C ASN A 318 -3.97 18.93 -0.55
N SER A 319 -3.98 20.25 -0.75
CA SER A 319 -5.18 21.09 -0.61
C SER A 319 -6.40 20.50 -1.30
N GLY A 320 -7.53 20.48 -0.60
CA GLY A 320 -8.80 19.90 -1.06
C GLY A 320 -8.94 18.39 -0.90
N SER A 321 -7.92 17.70 -0.41
CA SER A 321 -7.96 16.25 -0.16
C SER A 321 -8.25 15.94 1.31
N VAL A 322 -8.96 14.84 1.56
CA VAL A 322 -9.31 14.36 2.91
C VAL A 322 -8.86 12.91 3.06
N HIS A 323 -7.99 12.65 4.04
CA HIS A 323 -7.59 11.30 4.44
C HIS A 323 -8.08 11.06 5.86
N GLN A 324 -9.01 10.14 6.04
CA GLN A 324 -9.65 9.92 7.34
C GLN A 324 -10.09 8.48 7.59
N ASN A 325 -10.22 8.12 8.88
CA ASN A 325 -10.67 6.80 9.31
C ASN A 325 -9.79 5.68 8.72
N ILE A 326 -8.48 5.78 8.91
CA ILE A 326 -7.52 4.81 8.37
C ILE A 326 -6.78 4.15 9.52
N SER A 327 -6.74 2.83 9.53
CA SER A 327 -6.04 2.07 10.57
C SER A 327 -4.96 1.15 10.01
N PHE A 328 -3.82 1.12 10.70
CA PHE A 328 -2.71 0.19 10.46
C PHE A 328 -2.49 -0.61 11.73
N SER A 329 -2.48 -1.94 11.63
CA SER A 329 -2.31 -2.79 12.80
C SER A 329 -1.52 -4.06 12.53
N ASN A 330 -0.79 -4.52 13.54
CA ASN A 330 -0.03 -5.78 13.47
C ASN A 330 0.95 -5.81 12.28
N LEU A 331 1.83 -4.82 12.19
CA LEU A 331 2.82 -4.74 11.11
C LEU A 331 4.22 -5.05 11.65
N ILE A 332 4.98 -5.81 10.87
CA ILE A 332 6.41 -6.00 11.08
C ILE A 332 7.16 -5.18 10.02
N LEU A 333 8.04 -4.29 10.48
CA LEU A 333 8.93 -3.50 9.63
C LEU A 333 10.35 -4.06 9.77
N GLN A 334 10.90 -4.60 8.71
CA GLN A 334 12.26 -5.15 8.74
C GLN A 334 13.15 -4.46 7.73
N ASP A 335 14.18 -3.75 8.22
CA ASP A 335 15.15 -3.07 7.37
C ASP A 335 14.47 -2.06 6.43
N VAL A 336 13.90 -0.99 7.02
CA VAL A 336 13.15 0.03 6.28
C VAL A 336 13.74 1.43 6.49
N THR A 337 13.40 2.39 5.61
CA THR A 337 13.66 3.81 5.81
C THR A 337 12.35 4.58 5.88
N GLY A 338 12.29 5.69 6.63
CA GLY A 338 11.09 6.53 6.76
C GLY A 338 9.85 5.74 7.19
N PRO A 339 9.82 5.09 8.35
CA PRO A 339 8.86 4.04 8.69
C PRO A 339 7.40 4.46 8.50
N ILE A 340 7.07 5.69 8.89
CA ILE A 340 5.75 6.32 8.71
C ILE A 340 5.98 7.78 8.35
N HIS A 341 5.39 8.24 7.27
CA HIS A 341 5.43 9.64 6.87
C HIS A 341 4.04 10.15 6.50
N ILE A 342 3.55 11.15 7.20
CA ILE A 342 2.35 11.91 6.87
C ILE A 342 2.77 13.34 6.54
N GLY A 343 2.77 13.69 5.26
CA GLY A 343 2.97 15.05 4.76
C GLY A 343 1.64 15.65 4.32
N SER A 344 1.20 16.74 4.98
CA SER A 344 -0.03 17.45 4.64
C SER A 344 0.24 18.92 4.40
N GLY A 345 -0.20 19.45 3.26
CA GLY A 345 0.02 20.86 2.89
C GLY A 345 0.33 21.08 1.42
N PRO A 346 0.98 22.20 1.08
CA PRO A 346 1.32 22.52 -0.29
C PRO A 346 2.30 21.51 -0.89
N ARG A 347 2.09 21.18 -2.14
CA ARG A 347 2.99 20.32 -2.89
C ARG A 347 4.30 21.07 -3.17
N PRO A 348 5.46 20.44 -3.03
CA PRO A 348 6.71 21.08 -3.42
C PRO A 348 6.69 21.42 -4.93
N PRO A 349 7.35 22.52 -5.34
CA PRO A 349 7.60 22.77 -6.74
C PRO A 349 8.26 21.55 -7.38
N ARG A 350 7.93 21.22 -8.61
CA ARG A 350 8.65 20.17 -9.35
C ARG A 350 10.08 20.65 -9.57
N GLU A 351 11.01 20.13 -8.80
CA GLU A 351 12.42 20.23 -9.13
C GLU A 351 12.73 19.37 -10.35
N ASN A 352 13.69 19.84 -11.14
CA ASN A 352 14.19 19.11 -12.30
C ASN A 352 14.62 17.69 -11.83
N PRO A 353 14.14 16.59 -12.41
CA PRO A 353 14.48 15.22 -12.01
C PRO A 353 16.00 14.95 -11.92
N ALA A 354 16.80 15.73 -12.65
CA ALA A 354 18.27 15.65 -12.58
C ALA A 354 18.86 16.05 -11.22
N ALA A 355 18.15 16.84 -10.41
CA ALA A 355 18.62 17.27 -9.09
C ALA A 355 18.36 16.23 -7.97
N LEU A 356 17.44 15.28 -8.20
CA LEU A 356 17.03 14.28 -7.21
C LEU A 356 17.78 12.95 -7.33
N GLY A 357 18.79 12.83 -8.19
CA GLY A 357 19.55 11.59 -8.36
C GLY A 357 18.71 10.41 -8.86
N THR A 358 17.46 10.62 -9.24
CA THR A 358 16.64 9.60 -9.86
C THR A 358 17.04 9.48 -11.32
N SER A 359 17.70 8.39 -11.67
CA SER A 359 17.93 7.96 -13.05
C SER A 359 16.60 7.60 -13.73
N THR A 360 15.66 8.51 -13.77
CA THR A 360 14.48 8.39 -14.63
C THR A 360 14.78 9.08 -15.93
N THR A 361 15.27 8.32 -16.89
CA THR A 361 15.38 8.70 -18.29
C THR A 361 13.99 8.78 -18.91
N SER A 362 13.19 9.74 -18.53
CA SER A 362 12.05 10.20 -19.34
C SER A 362 11.95 11.72 -19.23
N ALA A 363 12.66 12.39 -20.12
CA ALA A 363 12.31 13.75 -20.50
C ALA A 363 10.97 13.68 -21.25
N SER A 364 9.88 13.45 -20.55
CA SER A 364 8.56 13.80 -21.05
C SER A 364 8.43 15.33 -20.93
N ALA A 365 8.00 15.97 -22.02
CA ALA A 365 7.64 17.37 -22.06
C ALA A 365 6.79 17.74 -20.81
N PRO A 366 6.83 19.01 -20.34
CA PRO A 366 6.03 19.43 -19.21
C PRO A 366 4.55 19.29 -19.59
N SER A 367 3.98 18.13 -19.29
CA SER A 367 2.54 17.96 -19.37
C SER A 367 1.94 18.72 -18.20
N ALA A 368 1.16 19.74 -18.53
CA ALA A 368 0.28 20.39 -17.59
C ALA A 368 -0.78 19.37 -17.17
N ARG A 369 -0.50 18.56 -16.12
CA ARG A 369 -1.58 17.82 -15.47
C ARG A 369 -2.55 18.88 -14.94
N PRO A 370 -3.84 18.86 -15.28
CA PRO A 370 -4.82 19.53 -14.48
C PRO A 370 -4.82 18.79 -13.13
N HIS A 371 -4.07 19.31 -12.17
CA HIS A 371 -4.25 18.93 -10.79
C HIS A 371 -5.69 19.28 -10.41
N SER A 372 -6.32 18.47 -9.56
CA SER A 372 -7.47 18.86 -8.76
C SER A 372 -7.42 20.36 -8.59
N GLY A 373 -8.38 21.06 -9.21
CA GLY A 373 -8.30 22.50 -9.46
C GLY A 373 -7.81 23.22 -8.21
N ASN A 374 -7.20 24.37 -8.33
CA ASN A 374 -6.71 25.22 -7.24
C ASN A 374 -7.75 25.29 -6.11
N SER A 375 -7.92 24.19 -5.38
CA SER A 375 -8.80 24.12 -4.22
C SER A 375 -8.17 25.00 -3.16
N THR A 376 -8.90 26.00 -2.72
CA THR A 376 -8.54 26.82 -1.55
C THR A 376 -8.86 26.12 -0.23
N ALA A 377 -9.54 24.95 -0.29
CA ALA A 377 -9.84 24.16 0.88
C ALA A 377 -8.55 23.55 1.45
N PRO A 378 -8.40 23.46 2.76
CA PRO A 378 -7.23 22.87 3.38
C PRO A 378 -7.12 21.37 3.04
N ALA A 379 -5.90 20.85 3.08
CA ALA A 379 -5.67 19.42 3.18
C ALA A 379 -6.07 18.95 4.59
N ILE A 380 -6.76 17.83 4.70
CA ILE A 380 -7.25 17.30 5.99
C ILE A 380 -6.75 15.87 6.18
N VAL A 381 -6.11 15.63 7.31
CA VAL A 381 -5.74 14.29 7.80
C VAL A 381 -6.33 14.14 9.19
N ARG A 382 -7.17 13.13 9.42
CA ARG A 382 -7.74 12.92 10.75
C ARG A 382 -8.14 11.48 11.02
N ASN A 383 -8.19 11.14 12.32
CA ASN A 383 -8.56 9.80 12.77
C ASN A 383 -7.74 8.70 12.08
N ILE A 384 -6.40 8.80 12.21
CA ILE A 384 -5.47 7.82 11.70
C ILE A 384 -4.82 7.07 12.87
N SER A 385 -4.88 5.76 12.87
CA SER A 385 -4.32 4.94 13.94
C SER A 385 -3.25 3.97 13.46
N PHE A 386 -2.18 3.87 14.25
CA PHE A 386 -1.11 2.92 14.08
C PHE A 386 -1.00 2.08 15.36
N SER A 387 -1.13 0.76 15.26
CA SER A 387 -1.11 -0.11 16.43
C SER A 387 -0.32 -1.40 16.21
N ASN A 388 0.37 -1.86 17.25
CA ASN A 388 1.15 -3.10 17.21
C ASN A 388 2.16 -3.13 16.04
N ILE A 389 3.03 -2.14 15.94
CA ILE A 389 4.06 -2.05 14.90
C ILE A 389 5.43 -2.26 15.54
N HIS A 390 6.16 -3.24 15.04
CA HIS A 390 7.49 -3.60 15.54
C HIS A 390 8.50 -3.66 14.40
N GLY A 391 9.76 -3.33 14.67
CA GLY A 391 10.77 -3.55 13.65
C GLY A 391 12.04 -2.70 13.75
N THR A 392 12.72 -2.64 12.60
CA THR A 392 14.01 -1.97 12.44
C THR A 392 13.99 -0.95 11.32
N VAL A 393 14.58 0.21 11.59
CA VAL A 393 14.76 1.32 10.65
C VAL A 393 16.25 1.46 10.38
N THR A 394 16.66 1.28 9.13
CA THR A 394 18.08 1.28 8.74
C THR A 394 18.58 2.68 8.42
N THR A 395 19.86 2.94 8.71
CA THR A 395 20.58 4.12 8.25
C THR A 395 21.33 3.88 6.94
N ASN A 396 21.48 2.62 6.55
CA ASN A 396 22.24 2.24 5.37
C ASN A 396 21.42 1.29 4.49
N PRO A 397 20.50 1.81 3.65
CA PRO A 397 19.69 0.99 2.79
C PRO A 397 20.56 0.21 1.79
N ALA A 398 20.32 -1.09 1.69
CA ALA A 398 21.02 -1.95 0.76
C ALA A 398 20.52 -1.75 -0.68
N GLN A 399 21.29 -2.19 -1.67
CA GLN A 399 20.76 -2.33 -3.01
C GLN A 399 19.67 -3.41 -3.04
N MET A 400 18.61 -3.15 -3.79
CA MET A 400 17.54 -4.12 -3.95
C MET A 400 18.06 -5.40 -4.62
N THR A 401 17.59 -6.53 -4.17
CA THR A 401 17.87 -7.82 -4.79
C THR A 401 16.93 -8.12 -5.95
N GLU A 402 17.29 -9.07 -6.79
CA GLU A 402 16.44 -9.54 -7.91
C GLU A 402 16.06 -8.43 -8.90
N THR A 403 17.00 -7.49 -9.14
CA THR A 403 16.86 -6.41 -10.12
C THR A 403 18.23 -6.03 -10.68
N SER A 404 18.23 -5.55 -11.92
CA SER A 404 19.41 -4.91 -12.53
C SER A 404 19.43 -3.38 -12.29
N LEU A 405 18.39 -2.84 -11.68
CA LEU A 405 18.30 -1.41 -11.41
C LEU A 405 19.08 -1.06 -10.14
N THR A 406 19.93 -0.06 -10.23
CA THR A 406 20.65 0.50 -9.10
C THR A 406 19.98 1.79 -8.64
N SER A 407 20.02 2.05 -7.36
CA SER A 407 19.54 3.31 -6.80
C SER A 407 20.39 3.73 -5.62
N ASP A 408 20.98 4.91 -5.70
CA ASP A 408 21.71 5.50 -4.59
C ASP A 408 20.75 5.94 -3.47
N PRO A 409 21.19 5.87 -2.20
CA PRO A 409 20.45 6.46 -1.10
C PRO A 409 20.27 7.96 -1.29
N ARG A 410 19.10 8.48 -0.96
CA ARG A 410 18.80 9.91 -1.04
C ARG A 410 19.27 10.64 0.21
N PRO A 411 19.64 11.93 0.12
CA PRO A 411 19.90 12.73 1.32
C PRO A 411 18.74 12.64 2.31
N GLY A 412 19.03 12.39 3.59
CA GLY A 412 18.00 12.23 4.63
C GLY A 412 17.37 10.85 4.74
N GLU A 413 17.58 9.97 3.79
CA GLU A 413 16.99 8.62 3.80
C GLU A 413 17.49 7.77 4.98
N GLY A 414 18.79 7.80 5.27
CA GLY A 414 19.39 7.05 6.37
C GLY A 414 19.09 7.61 7.76
N HIS A 415 18.85 8.92 7.89
CA HIS A 415 18.52 9.57 9.17
C HIS A 415 17.05 10.01 9.23
N SER A 416 16.16 9.08 8.84
CA SER A 416 14.72 9.23 8.88
C SER A 416 14.12 8.81 10.23
N CYS A 417 12.90 9.26 10.51
CA CYS A 417 12.11 8.89 11.67
C CYS A 417 10.63 8.78 11.29
N ILE A 418 9.74 8.48 12.23
CA ILE A 418 8.31 8.73 12.06
C ILE A 418 8.11 10.24 11.89
N THR A 419 7.41 10.65 10.84
CA THR A 419 7.23 12.08 10.53
C THR A 419 5.75 12.41 10.34
N LEU A 420 5.24 13.30 11.18
CA LEU A 420 3.92 13.91 11.06
C LEU A 420 4.13 15.39 10.75
N ASN A 421 4.06 15.77 9.48
CA ASN A 421 4.43 17.10 9.01
C ASN A 421 3.23 17.81 8.36
N CYS A 422 2.57 18.68 9.12
CA CYS A 422 1.42 19.46 8.68
C CYS A 422 1.84 20.92 8.46
N VAL A 423 1.68 21.44 7.26
CA VAL A 423 2.17 22.77 6.87
C VAL A 423 1.19 23.51 5.96
N GLY A 424 1.38 24.82 5.82
CA GLY A 424 0.63 25.63 4.84
C GLY A 424 -0.86 25.71 5.09
N GLY A 425 -1.31 25.73 6.35
CA GLY A 425 -2.73 25.81 6.72
C GLY A 425 -3.51 24.52 6.54
N ALA A 426 -2.83 23.39 6.35
CA ALA A 426 -3.44 22.06 6.41
C ALA A 426 -3.91 21.71 7.83
N VAL A 427 -4.76 20.69 7.94
CA VAL A 427 -5.27 20.18 9.22
C VAL A 427 -4.79 18.75 9.42
N MET A 428 -4.19 18.48 10.59
CA MET A 428 -3.79 17.12 11.02
C MET A 428 -4.25 16.93 12.46
N GLU A 429 -5.22 16.05 12.67
CA GLU A 429 -5.85 15.86 13.97
C GLU A 429 -6.15 14.38 14.26
N ASP A 430 -6.25 14.06 15.56
CA ASP A 430 -6.60 12.71 16.05
C ASP A 430 -5.71 11.60 15.47
N ILE A 431 -4.39 11.72 15.66
CA ILE A 431 -3.41 10.70 15.27
C ILE A 431 -3.01 9.88 16.49
N SER A 432 -3.04 8.56 16.37
CA SER A 432 -2.65 7.67 17.47
C SER A 432 -1.57 6.65 17.08
N LEU A 433 -0.58 6.49 17.97
CA LEU A 433 0.46 5.47 17.92
C LEU A 433 0.38 4.62 19.19
N ASP A 434 -0.04 3.36 19.07
CA ASP A 434 -0.22 2.44 20.18
C ASP A 434 0.63 1.18 20.02
N ASN A 435 1.40 0.83 21.05
CA ASN A 435 2.29 -0.33 21.03
C ASN A 435 3.26 -0.33 19.84
N ILE A 436 4.03 0.76 19.70
CA ILE A 436 5.01 0.94 18.63
C ILE A 436 6.41 0.70 19.18
N HIS A 437 7.09 -0.34 18.72
CA HIS A 437 8.44 -0.69 19.15
C HIS A 437 9.39 -0.71 17.94
N LEU A 438 10.20 0.35 17.80
CA LEU A 438 11.14 0.48 16.69
C LEU A 438 12.58 0.65 17.18
N THR A 439 13.49 -0.05 16.52
CA THR A 439 14.93 0.14 16.66
C THR A 439 15.46 0.85 15.42
N PHE A 440 15.95 2.07 15.60
CA PHE A 440 16.55 2.87 14.54
C PHE A 440 18.05 2.58 14.45
N GLY A 441 18.66 2.77 13.30
CA GLY A 441 20.10 2.57 13.13
C GLY A 441 20.95 3.51 13.99
N GLY A 442 20.48 4.73 14.22
CA GLY A 442 21.18 5.74 15.01
C GLY A 442 22.27 6.47 14.22
N GLY A 443 23.27 7.00 14.92
CA GLY A 443 24.40 7.70 14.30
C GLY A 443 24.13 9.16 13.93
N GLY A 444 23.00 9.72 14.33
CA GLY A 444 22.67 11.13 14.09
C GLY A 444 23.61 12.09 14.81
N THR A 445 23.91 13.22 14.17
CA THR A 445 24.93 14.19 14.59
C THR A 445 24.34 15.33 15.42
N ALA A 446 25.21 16.10 16.10
CA ALA A 446 24.80 17.31 16.80
C ALA A 446 24.29 18.39 15.83
N GLU A 447 24.83 18.46 14.62
CA GLU A 447 24.37 19.39 13.59
C GLU A 447 22.92 19.07 13.14
N GLU A 448 22.61 17.81 12.92
CA GLU A 448 21.24 17.36 12.61
C GLU A 448 20.29 17.64 13.78
N ALA A 449 20.72 17.35 15.02
CA ALA A 449 19.94 17.65 16.22
C ALA A 449 19.69 19.15 16.40
N ALA A 450 20.61 20.00 15.96
CA ALA A 450 20.49 21.46 16.07
C ALA A 450 19.51 22.09 15.07
N ARG A 451 19.05 21.35 14.06
CA ARG A 451 18.08 21.87 13.06
C ARG A 451 16.75 22.23 13.75
N ARG A 452 16.28 23.45 13.50
CA ARG A 452 14.98 23.97 14.01
C ARG A 452 14.01 24.25 12.87
N GLU A 453 14.54 24.50 11.67
CA GLU A 453 13.74 24.80 10.50
C GLU A 453 13.77 23.61 9.54
N LEU A 454 12.60 23.12 9.18
CA LEU A 454 12.38 22.13 8.13
C LEU A 454 11.59 22.76 6.98
N PRO A 455 11.77 22.29 5.73
CA PRO A 455 11.00 22.77 4.60
C PRO A 455 9.49 22.71 4.84
N GLU A 456 8.77 23.73 4.37
CA GLU A 456 7.31 23.81 4.46
C GLU A 456 6.65 23.15 3.25
N ILE A 457 6.85 21.85 3.10
CA ILE A 457 6.37 21.07 1.96
C ILE A 457 5.69 19.77 2.42
N ALA A 458 4.63 19.36 1.73
CA ALA A 458 4.06 18.02 1.81
C ALA A 458 4.67 17.14 0.70
N GLY A 459 5.98 16.90 0.80
CA GLY A 459 6.77 16.15 -0.16
C GLY A 459 7.08 14.71 0.29
N GLU A 460 8.09 14.12 -0.31
CA GLU A 460 8.68 12.87 0.14
C GLU A 460 9.43 13.12 1.47
N TYR A 461 9.45 12.14 2.39
CA TYR A 461 10.11 12.32 3.69
C TYR A 461 11.59 12.75 3.57
N PHE A 462 12.32 12.21 2.61
CA PHE A 462 13.72 12.56 2.38
C PHE A 462 13.93 13.99 1.85
N MET A 463 12.90 14.64 1.30
CA MET A 463 12.96 16.05 0.89
C MET A 463 13.03 17.00 2.08
N LEU A 464 12.68 16.53 3.27
CA LEU A 464 12.89 17.27 4.52
C LEU A 464 14.37 17.26 4.95
N GLY A 465 15.21 16.44 4.30
CA GLY A 465 16.61 16.21 4.66
C GLY A 465 16.76 15.32 5.91
N PRO A 466 17.97 15.18 6.46
CA PRO A 466 18.19 14.47 7.72
C PRO A 466 17.31 15.03 8.82
N MET A 467 16.54 14.17 9.49
CA MET A 467 15.58 14.60 10.50
C MET A 467 16.27 14.99 11.82
N PRO A 468 15.80 16.03 12.52
CA PRO A 468 16.38 16.44 13.81
C PRO A 468 16.04 15.51 14.97
N ALA A 469 15.13 14.55 14.78
CA ALA A 469 14.79 13.51 15.74
C ALA A 469 15.09 12.12 15.15
N TYR A 470 15.42 11.15 16.00
CA TYR A 470 15.63 9.78 15.51
C TYR A 470 14.35 8.94 15.51
N GLY A 471 13.40 9.19 16.42
CA GLY A 471 12.19 8.38 16.60
C GLY A 471 10.93 8.98 16.00
N LEU A 472 10.52 10.18 16.46
CA LEU A 472 9.32 10.88 16.00
C LEU A 472 9.55 12.39 15.91
N TYR A 473 9.14 12.96 14.79
CA TYR A 473 8.97 14.40 14.59
C TYR A 473 7.52 14.72 14.25
N ALA A 474 6.85 15.52 15.04
CA ALA A 474 5.48 15.97 14.81
C ALA A 474 5.41 17.49 14.76
N ARG A 475 4.84 18.04 13.68
CA ARG A 475 4.68 19.49 13.46
C ARG A 475 3.24 19.84 13.12
N ASN A 476 2.67 20.83 13.85
CA ASN A 476 1.30 21.35 13.70
C ASN A 476 0.24 20.22 13.75
N VAL A 477 0.29 19.40 14.77
CA VAL A 477 -0.65 18.30 15.01
C VAL A 477 -1.52 18.62 16.20
N HIS A 478 -2.82 18.41 16.09
CA HIS A 478 -3.78 18.53 17.18
C HIS A 478 -4.35 17.15 17.55
N GLY A 479 -4.41 16.81 18.83
CA GLY A 479 -4.93 15.49 19.26
C GLY A 479 -3.96 14.34 18.93
N LEU A 480 -2.75 14.35 19.51
CA LEU A 480 -1.76 13.30 19.29
C LEU A 480 -1.68 12.34 20.48
N THR A 481 -1.96 11.07 20.28
CA THR A 481 -1.86 10.05 21.31
C THR A 481 -0.68 9.10 21.07
N LEU A 482 0.21 8.96 22.06
CA LEU A 482 1.26 7.95 22.10
C LEU A 482 1.05 7.03 23.30
N GLN A 483 0.79 5.75 23.06
CA GLN A 483 0.56 4.74 24.09
C GLN A 483 1.58 3.60 23.96
N ASN A 484 2.31 3.28 25.02
CA ASN A 484 3.30 2.19 25.03
C ASN A 484 4.27 2.24 23.83
N VAL A 485 4.91 3.40 23.62
CA VAL A 485 5.86 3.60 22.53
C VAL A 485 7.29 3.38 23.02
N ARG A 486 8.05 2.57 22.28
CA ARG A 486 9.45 2.29 22.58
C ARG A 486 10.35 2.55 21.38
N PHE A 487 11.26 3.50 21.51
CA PHE A 487 12.28 3.82 20.52
C PHE A 487 13.67 3.53 21.05
N GLN A 488 14.43 2.76 20.28
CA GLN A 488 15.82 2.41 20.57
C GLN A 488 16.71 2.74 19.37
N VAL A 489 18.00 2.83 19.59
CA VAL A 489 19.00 3.03 18.54
C VAL A 489 20.07 1.94 18.61
N SER A 490 20.53 1.47 17.46
CA SER A 490 21.60 0.46 17.37
C SER A 490 22.98 1.06 17.61
N THR A 491 23.20 2.30 17.19
CA THR A 491 24.41 3.09 17.46
C THR A 491 24.02 4.37 18.20
N PRO A 492 24.91 4.92 19.04
CA PRO A 492 24.64 6.18 19.73
C PRO A 492 24.17 7.28 18.78
N ASP A 493 23.15 8.03 19.17
CA ASP A 493 22.55 9.11 18.39
C ASP A 493 22.52 10.39 19.22
N LEU A 494 22.82 11.52 18.60
CA LEU A 494 22.83 12.83 19.27
C LEU A 494 21.52 13.60 19.07
N ARG A 495 20.59 13.05 18.28
CA ARG A 495 19.27 13.64 18.08
C ARG A 495 18.32 13.23 19.20
N PRO A 496 17.38 14.09 19.61
CA PRO A 496 16.27 13.69 20.47
C PRO A 496 15.50 12.48 19.92
N ALA A 497 14.94 11.69 20.82
CA ALA A 497 14.03 10.62 20.43
C ALA A 497 12.72 11.16 19.85
N LEU A 498 12.27 12.32 20.35
CA LEU A 498 10.98 12.89 19.99
C LEU A 498 11.06 14.40 19.97
N ILE A 499 10.50 15.00 18.92
CA ILE A 499 10.32 16.45 18.81
C ILE A 499 8.84 16.74 18.54
N PHE A 500 8.24 17.61 19.36
CA PHE A 500 6.99 18.27 19.11
C PHE A 500 7.24 19.73 18.72
N ASP A 501 6.68 20.14 17.61
CA ASP A 501 6.82 21.47 17.03
C ASP A 501 5.41 22.00 16.74
N HIS A 502 4.91 22.91 17.59
CA HIS A 502 3.52 23.41 17.53
C HIS A 502 2.48 22.27 17.62
N VAL A 503 2.67 21.33 18.54
CA VAL A 503 1.71 20.26 18.82
C VAL A 503 0.77 20.72 19.95
N GLU A 504 -0.52 20.50 19.76
CA GLU A 504 -1.56 20.87 20.72
C GLU A 504 -2.42 19.64 21.06
N ASP A 505 -2.81 19.50 22.33
CA ASP A 505 -3.58 18.37 22.85
C ASP A 505 -2.87 17.03 22.61
N ALA A 506 -1.76 16.82 23.34
CA ALA A 506 -1.02 15.57 23.23
C ALA A 506 -1.09 14.73 24.52
N ALA A 507 -1.39 13.45 24.38
CA ALA A 507 -1.33 12.47 25.46
C ALA A 507 -0.25 11.43 25.21
N ILE A 508 0.75 11.37 26.08
CA ILE A 508 1.86 10.41 26.00
C ILE A 508 1.85 9.53 27.25
N ASN A 509 1.64 8.23 27.08
CA ASN A 509 1.65 7.29 28.19
C ASN A 509 2.55 6.10 27.92
N GLY A 510 3.48 5.81 28.84
CA GLY A 510 4.38 4.65 28.74
C GLY A 510 5.46 4.78 27.66
N LEU A 511 5.95 6.00 27.40
CA LEU A 511 7.08 6.24 26.49
C LEU A 511 8.38 5.69 27.07
N SER A 512 9.10 4.85 26.33
CA SER A 512 10.41 4.31 26.68
C SER A 512 11.43 4.60 25.59
N VAL A 513 12.44 5.44 25.86
CA VAL A 513 13.37 5.95 24.85
C VAL A 513 14.82 5.92 25.31
N GLN A 514 15.74 5.76 24.38
CA GLN A 514 17.18 5.92 24.62
C GLN A 514 17.57 7.39 24.48
N GLY A 515 18.40 7.86 25.39
CA GLY A 515 19.07 9.16 25.33
C GLY A 515 20.57 9.00 25.17
N ASN A 516 21.28 10.12 25.12
CA ASN A 516 22.74 10.19 25.06
C ASN A 516 23.23 11.32 25.95
N VAL A 517 24.34 11.09 26.67
CA VAL A 517 24.92 12.11 27.55
C VAL A 517 25.49 13.32 26.82
N GLU A 518 25.84 13.14 25.54
CA GLU A 518 26.35 14.19 24.67
C GLU A 518 25.24 14.90 23.87
N ALA A 519 24.03 14.37 23.88
CA ALA A 519 22.89 14.99 23.21
C ALA A 519 22.34 16.17 24.02
N GLU A 520 21.71 17.14 23.34
CA GLU A 520 21.06 18.28 24.02
C GLU A 520 19.94 17.83 24.97
N SER A 521 19.12 16.88 24.53
CA SER A 521 17.97 16.36 25.28
C SER A 521 17.46 15.05 24.71
N VAL A 522 16.67 14.34 25.50
CA VAL A 522 15.94 13.14 25.06
C VAL A 522 14.66 13.52 24.30
N LEU A 523 13.93 14.52 24.81
CA LEU A 523 12.73 15.08 24.19
C LEU A 523 12.91 16.58 23.95
N ARG A 524 12.23 17.12 22.94
CA ARG A 524 12.19 18.56 22.66
C ARG A 524 10.78 18.99 22.32
N PHE A 525 10.26 20.02 23.02
CA PHE A 525 8.97 20.63 22.72
C PHE A 525 9.19 22.10 22.34
N ILE A 526 8.66 22.48 21.19
CA ILE A 526 8.77 23.81 20.60
C ILE A 526 7.36 24.38 20.49
N ASP A 527 7.08 25.47 21.18
CA ASP A 527 5.78 26.18 21.15
C ASP A 527 4.55 25.24 21.19
N SER A 528 4.62 24.18 22.00
CA SER A 528 3.60 23.14 22.12
C SER A 528 2.74 23.33 23.37
N LYS A 529 1.47 22.90 23.29
CA LYS A 529 0.49 23.18 24.34
C LYS A 529 -0.28 21.93 24.76
N GLN A 530 -0.87 21.98 25.97
CA GLN A 530 -1.80 20.97 26.48
C GLN A 530 -1.27 19.54 26.33
N THR A 531 -0.03 19.33 26.81
CA THR A 531 0.62 18.03 26.70
C THR A 531 0.66 17.33 28.06
N LEU A 532 0.09 16.12 28.13
CA LEU A 532 0.22 15.23 29.28
C LEU A 532 1.18 14.08 28.99
N LEU A 533 2.30 14.03 29.71
CA LEU A 533 3.29 12.97 29.64
C LEU A 533 3.27 12.15 30.93
N THR A 534 2.86 10.88 30.85
CA THR A 534 2.80 9.98 32.00
C THR A 534 3.65 8.74 31.82
N ALA A 535 4.20 8.21 32.90
CA ALA A 535 4.96 6.95 32.94
C ALA A 535 6.10 6.87 31.92
N ALA A 536 6.76 8.00 31.65
CA ALA A 536 7.91 8.04 30.74
C ALA A 536 9.15 7.39 31.37
N ARG A 537 9.98 6.74 30.54
CA ARG A 537 11.18 6.06 30.96
C ARG A 537 12.37 6.33 30.05
N VAL A 538 13.48 6.79 30.62
CA VAL A 538 14.77 6.95 29.93
C VAL A 538 15.56 5.66 30.05
N LEU A 539 15.94 5.04 28.95
CA LEU A 539 16.57 3.72 28.94
C LEU A 539 18.10 3.76 29.14
N THR A 540 18.76 4.85 28.81
CA THR A 540 20.21 5.04 28.87
C THR A 540 20.56 6.37 29.55
N PRO A 541 21.77 6.52 30.10
CA PRO A 541 22.22 7.81 30.61
C PRO A 541 22.09 8.93 29.59
N SER A 542 21.60 10.09 30.00
CA SER A 542 21.36 11.25 29.13
C SER A 542 21.63 12.57 29.91
N SER A 543 21.88 13.66 29.16
CA SER A 543 22.07 15.00 29.72
C SER A 543 20.77 15.58 30.28
N THR A 544 19.78 15.76 29.40
CA THR A 544 18.48 16.39 29.71
C THR A 544 17.34 15.52 29.25
N PHE A 545 16.31 15.36 30.10
CA PHE A 545 15.13 14.63 29.69
C PHE A 545 14.29 15.45 28.69
N LEU A 546 13.80 16.62 29.09
CA LEU A 546 12.98 17.48 28.22
C LEU A 546 13.60 18.88 28.08
N GLN A 547 13.82 19.29 26.86
CA GLN A 547 14.13 20.67 26.49
C GLN A 547 12.87 21.35 25.95
N VAL A 548 12.49 22.49 26.52
CA VAL A 548 11.34 23.30 26.11
C VAL A 548 11.86 24.57 25.44
N GLU A 549 11.39 24.84 24.24
CA GLU A 549 11.87 25.96 23.42
C GLU A 549 10.69 26.84 22.96
N GLY A 550 10.89 28.15 22.93
CA GLY A 550 9.90 29.13 22.48
C GLY A 550 8.93 29.58 23.57
N ALA A 551 8.35 30.75 23.38
CA ALA A 551 7.45 31.41 24.36
C ALA A 551 6.00 30.87 24.32
N GLY A 552 5.64 30.13 23.26
CA GLY A 552 4.27 29.62 23.02
C GLY A 552 3.94 28.34 23.78
N ASN A 553 4.86 27.75 24.54
CA ASN A 553 4.57 26.53 25.32
C ASN A 553 3.61 26.83 26.50
N GLU A 554 2.61 25.97 26.69
CA GLU A 554 1.58 26.14 27.70
C GLU A 554 1.02 24.78 28.16
N GLU A 555 0.69 24.67 29.45
CA GLU A 555 0.00 23.51 30.03
C GLU A 555 0.68 22.15 29.78
N ILE A 556 2.00 22.09 29.84
CA ILE A 556 2.74 20.82 29.75
C ILE A 556 2.81 20.18 31.14
N VAL A 557 2.35 18.96 31.29
CA VAL A 557 2.37 18.20 32.54
C VAL A 557 3.19 16.93 32.37
N ILE A 558 4.18 16.73 33.21
CA ILE A 558 4.93 15.47 33.33
C ILE A 558 4.54 14.85 34.66
N ASP A 559 3.91 13.67 34.65
CA ASP A 559 3.36 13.02 35.83
C ASP A 559 3.88 11.58 35.97
N GLY A 560 4.75 11.36 36.94
CA GLY A 560 5.41 10.08 37.17
C GLY A 560 6.42 9.68 36.10
N GLY A 561 6.99 8.48 36.27
CA GLY A 561 7.96 7.90 35.33
C GLY A 561 9.33 7.67 35.99
N ASP A 562 10.26 7.06 35.23
CA ASP A 562 11.64 6.84 35.61
C ASP A 562 12.59 7.72 34.78
N LEU A 563 12.90 8.88 35.32
CA LEU A 563 13.85 9.85 34.75
C LEU A 563 15.24 9.80 35.39
N SER A 564 15.51 8.78 36.22
CA SER A 564 16.75 8.68 37.01
C SER A 564 18.03 8.66 36.18
N LYS A 565 17.94 8.33 34.92
CA LYS A 565 19.06 8.32 33.98
C LYS A 565 19.27 9.65 33.23
N ALA A 566 18.42 10.63 33.42
CA ALA A 566 18.64 11.99 32.92
C ALA A 566 19.26 12.85 34.01
N ALA A 567 20.41 13.45 33.72
CA ALA A 567 21.10 14.31 34.69
C ALA A 567 20.28 15.54 35.06
N THR A 568 19.50 16.07 34.13
CA THR A 568 18.60 17.21 34.31
C THR A 568 17.21 16.89 33.78
N PRO A 569 16.12 17.03 34.56
CA PRO A 569 14.80 16.72 34.09
C PRO A 569 14.28 17.74 33.07
N LEU A 570 14.54 19.04 33.24
CA LEU A 570 14.01 20.13 32.42
C LEU A 570 15.04 21.20 32.11
N VAL A 571 15.08 21.65 30.86
CA VAL A 571 15.82 22.82 30.39
C VAL A 571 14.92 23.71 29.56
N PHE A 572 14.99 25.03 29.74
CA PHE A 572 14.21 26.03 29.04
C PHE A 572 15.13 26.90 28.19
N LYS A 573 14.83 27.00 26.88
CA LYS A 573 15.63 27.78 25.91
C LYS A 573 14.72 28.66 25.03
N TYR A 574 15.31 29.59 24.34
CA TYR A 574 14.67 30.44 23.34
C TYR A 574 13.36 31.10 23.78
N GLY A 575 13.35 31.66 25.01
CA GLY A 575 12.20 32.36 25.55
C GLY A 575 11.14 31.49 26.22
N ALA A 576 11.38 30.21 26.37
CA ALA A 576 10.44 29.32 27.07
C ALA A 576 10.27 29.70 28.55
N ILE A 577 9.02 29.69 29.02
CA ILE A 577 8.62 30.13 30.34
C ILE A 577 8.61 28.93 31.29
N LYS A 578 9.30 29.03 32.46
CA LYS A 578 9.38 27.93 33.43
C LYS A 578 8.00 27.41 33.88
N ASN A 579 7.03 28.30 33.99
CA ASN A 579 5.68 27.95 34.46
C ASN A 579 4.84 27.21 33.39
N SER A 580 5.31 27.09 32.15
CA SER A 580 4.63 26.30 31.10
C SER A 580 4.66 24.81 31.38
N VAL A 581 5.55 24.34 32.28
CA VAL A 581 5.72 22.92 32.60
C VAL A 581 5.46 22.66 34.09
N LYS A 582 4.60 21.72 34.40
CA LYS A 582 4.39 21.15 35.72
C LYS A 582 5.03 19.77 35.80
N LEU A 583 6.02 19.61 36.67
CA LEU A 583 6.70 18.36 36.91
C LEU A 583 6.19 17.73 38.22
N ARG A 584 5.68 16.51 38.15
CA ARG A 584 5.15 15.70 39.26
C ARG A 584 5.85 14.33 39.24
N ILE A 585 7.07 14.23 39.79
CA ILE A 585 7.86 13.00 39.79
C ILE A 585 7.89 12.44 41.21
#